data_130867034f777feaf469edf48e958569
#
_entry.id   130867034f777feaf469edf48e958569
#
_cell.length_a   1.000
_cell.length_b   1.000
_cell.length_c   1.000
_cell.angle_alpha   90.00
_cell.angle_beta   90.00
_cell.angle_gamma   90.00
#
_symmetry.space_group_name_H-M   'P 1'
#
loop_
_entity.id
_entity.type
_entity.pdbx_description
1 polymer ?
#
loop_
_entity_poly.entity_id
_entity_poly.type
_entity_poly.pdbx_seq_one_letter_code
_entity_poly.pdbx_strand_id
1 'polypeptide(L)'
;MDLPTNQKITEEDRHLLRSYIPFLDNLGQFLGDYCEIVLHSFEDLRHSVIHIVNGHVTGRGLGAPVTNIALEKLSKFNRTDQMWEVYFNTKSVRPFKSSSTLIVNNAGTPIGMICMNFALDMPLNALIDSFTDTNNLKHENFSQDVNNLVQNHLEPIKKRVYG
;
A
#
# COMPACT_ATOMS: atom_id res chain seq x y z
N MET A 1 -29.42 0.83 -10.72
CA MET A 1 -28.01 0.45 -10.44
C MET A 1 -27.98 -0.11 -9.03
N ASP A 2 -27.77 -1.40 -8.90
CA ASP A 2 -27.74 -2.03 -7.58
C ASP A 2 -26.53 -1.54 -6.80
N LEU A 3 -26.74 -1.24 -5.52
CA LEU A 3 -25.65 -0.84 -4.63
C LEU A 3 -24.68 -2.01 -4.50
N PRO A 4 -23.36 -1.75 -4.50
CA PRO A 4 -22.39 -2.82 -4.25
C PRO A 4 -22.67 -3.48 -2.90
N THR A 5 -22.69 -4.80 -2.91
CA THR A 5 -22.93 -5.61 -1.73
C THR A 5 -21.61 -6.12 -1.16
N ASN A 6 -21.61 -6.49 0.12
CA ASN A 6 -20.51 -7.18 0.74
C ASN A 6 -20.12 -8.41 -0.09
N GLN A 7 -18.81 -8.64 -0.26
CA GLN A 7 -18.30 -9.80 -0.98
C GLN A 7 -18.20 -11.00 -0.05
N LYS A 8 -18.47 -12.19 -0.58
CA LYS A 8 -18.22 -13.42 0.17
C LYS A 8 -16.71 -13.72 0.16
N ILE A 9 -16.07 -13.48 1.29
CA ILE A 9 -14.62 -13.62 1.49
C ILE A 9 -14.32 -14.96 2.19
N THR A 10 -13.39 -15.72 1.63
CA THR A 10 -12.90 -16.98 2.21
C THR A 10 -11.74 -16.73 3.17
N GLU A 11 -11.30 -17.75 3.93
CA GLU A 11 -10.07 -17.65 4.75
C GLU A 11 -8.82 -17.46 3.88
N GLU A 12 -8.77 -18.06 2.69
CA GLU A 12 -7.68 -17.86 1.74
C GLU A 12 -7.63 -16.42 1.25
N ASP A 13 -8.79 -15.81 0.95
CA ASP A 13 -8.89 -14.41 0.57
C ASP A 13 -8.43 -13.48 1.70
N ARG A 14 -8.80 -13.76 2.95
CA ARG A 14 -8.33 -12.99 4.12
C ARG A 14 -6.82 -13.13 4.30
N HIS A 15 -6.28 -14.32 4.09
CA HIS A 15 -4.84 -14.54 4.13
C HIS A 15 -4.12 -13.75 3.04
N LEU A 16 -4.64 -13.77 1.82
CA LEU A 16 -4.12 -12.98 0.71
C LEU A 16 -4.13 -11.47 1.03
N LEU A 17 -5.23 -10.95 1.55
CA LEU A 17 -5.30 -9.53 1.95
C LEU A 17 -4.25 -9.18 3.02
N ARG A 18 -4.13 -10.01 4.07
CA ARG A 18 -3.15 -9.78 5.14
C ARG A 18 -1.70 -9.89 4.69
N SER A 19 -1.41 -10.65 3.64
CA SER A 19 -0.05 -10.77 3.10
C SER A 19 0.52 -9.48 2.54
N TYR A 20 -0.34 -8.50 2.21
CA TYR A 20 0.10 -7.17 1.80
C TYR A 20 0.59 -6.29 2.97
N ILE A 21 0.19 -6.57 4.21
CA ILE A 21 0.46 -5.68 5.36
C ILE A 21 1.94 -5.34 5.51
N PRO A 22 2.89 -6.30 5.52
CA PRO A 22 4.30 -5.94 5.68
C PRO A 22 4.84 -5.04 4.56
N PHE A 23 4.35 -5.23 3.34
CA PHE A 23 4.70 -4.38 2.21
C PHE A 23 4.15 -2.96 2.37
N LEU A 24 2.90 -2.83 2.83
CA LEU A 24 2.26 -1.52 3.03
C LEU A 24 2.91 -0.74 4.18
N ASP A 25 3.30 -1.43 5.26
CA ASP A 25 4.06 -0.83 6.37
C ASP A 25 5.40 -0.29 5.88
N ASN A 26 6.15 -1.10 5.13
CA ASN A 26 7.41 -0.67 4.55
C ASN A 26 7.24 0.49 3.56
N LEU A 27 6.21 0.43 2.70
CA LEU A 27 5.92 1.49 1.75
C LEU A 27 5.54 2.81 2.45
N GLY A 28 4.80 2.73 3.56
CA GLY A 28 4.47 3.90 4.38
C GLY A 28 5.71 4.56 4.99
N GLN A 29 6.66 3.76 5.50
CA GLN A 29 7.94 4.26 5.98
C GLN A 29 8.77 4.90 4.85
N PHE A 30 8.76 4.29 3.66
CA PHE A 30 9.49 4.78 2.50
C PHE A 30 8.94 6.12 1.96
N LEU A 31 7.61 6.28 1.94
CA LEU A 31 6.94 7.48 1.43
C LEU A 31 6.81 8.61 2.46
N GLY A 32 7.01 8.31 3.75
CA GLY A 32 6.96 9.28 4.85
C GLY A 32 5.55 9.61 5.34
N ASP A 33 5.50 10.49 6.34
CA ASP A 33 4.32 10.75 7.17
C ASP A 33 3.14 11.42 6.46
N TYR A 34 3.36 11.96 5.27
CA TYR A 34 2.33 12.64 4.47
C TYR A 34 1.62 11.74 3.47
N CYS A 35 1.98 10.45 3.45
CA CYS A 35 1.33 9.44 2.61
C CYS A 35 0.55 8.45 3.48
N GLU A 36 -0.77 8.51 3.44
CA GLU A 36 -1.63 7.50 4.02
C GLU A 36 -1.75 6.31 3.08
N ILE A 37 -1.68 5.09 3.63
CA ILE A 37 -1.93 3.86 2.90
C ILE A 37 -3.01 3.06 3.62
N VAL A 38 -4.03 2.65 2.89
CA VAL A 38 -5.20 1.95 3.45
C VAL A 38 -5.40 0.63 2.73
N LEU A 39 -5.56 -0.45 3.48
CA LEU A 39 -6.00 -1.75 2.98
C LEU A 39 -7.47 -1.97 3.36
N HIS A 40 -8.30 -2.12 2.36
CA HIS A 40 -9.71 -2.44 2.50
C HIS A 40 -9.97 -3.93 2.24
N SER A 41 -10.85 -4.53 3.04
CA SER A 41 -11.56 -5.76 2.73
C SER A 41 -12.98 -5.44 2.27
N PHE A 42 -13.47 -6.14 1.25
CA PHE A 42 -14.85 -6.01 0.79
C PHE A 42 -15.80 -6.98 1.47
N GLU A 43 -15.37 -7.66 2.53
CA GLU A 43 -16.19 -8.53 3.35
C GLU A 43 -17.31 -7.78 4.07
N ASP A 44 -16.98 -6.61 4.64
CA ASP A 44 -17.93 -5.67 5.22
C ASP A 44 -17.59 -4.25 4.76
N LEU A 45 -18.37 -3.72 3.84
CA LEU A 45 -18.15 -2.39 3.26
C LEU A 45 -18.34 -1.25 4.27
N ARG A 46 -19.03 -1.52 5.38
CA ARG A 46 -19.22 -0.52 6.45
C ARG A 46 -18.03 -0.45 7.40
N HIS A 47 -17.26 -1.52 7.51
CA HIS A 47 -16.08 -1.65 8.36
C HIS A 47 -14.89 -2.19 7.56
N SER A 48 -14.65 -1.62 6.37
CA SER A 48 -13.77 -2.20 5.37
C SER A 48 -12.29 -1.99 5.62
N VAL A 49 -11.88 -0.96 6.37
CA VAL A 49 -10.46 -0.70 6.66
C VAL A 49 -9.94 -1.74 7.62
N ILE A 50 -9.11 -2.65 7.12
CA ILE A 50 -8.47 -3.73 7.90
C ILE A 50 -7.02 -3.43 8.27
N HIS A 51 -6.38 -2.49 7.57
CA HIS A 51 -5.05 -1.98 7.91
C HIS A 51 -4.88 -0.55 7.39
N ILE A 52 -4.15 0.28 8.13
CA ILE A 52 -3.91 1.67 7.77
C ILE A 52 -2.55 2.14 8.30
N VAL A 53 -1.79 2.82 7.44
CA VAL A 53 -0.52 3.49 7.75
C VAL A 53 -0.76 4.99 7.60
N ASN A 54 -0.25 5.78 8.54
CA ASN A 54 -0.39 7.24 8.55
C ASN A 54 -1.85 7.74 8.48
N GLY A 55 -2.77 7.08 9.15
CA GLY A 55 -4.21 7.42 9.14
C GLY A 55 -4.53 8.87 9.57
N HIS A 56 -3.59 9.55 10.23
CA HIS A 56 -3.71 10.97 10.59
C HIS A 56 -3.83 11.89 9.36
N VAL A 57 -3.37 11.45 8.18
CA VAL A 57 -3.39 12.24 6.94
C VAL A 57 -4.82 12.56 6.50
N THR A 58 -5.73 11.59 6.59
CA THR A 58 -7.16 11.80 6.30
C THR A 58 -8.03 11.80 7.55
N GLY A 59 -7.48 11.44 8.72
CA GLY A 59 -8.21 11.27 9.97
C GLY A 59 -9.01 9.96 10.06
N ARG A 60 -8.73 8.99 9.19
CA ARG A 60 -9.39 7.67 9.18
C ARG A 60 -8.66 6.67 10.08
N GLY A 61 -9.33 5.61 10.45
CA GLY A 61 -8.80 4.53 11.28
C GLY A 61 -9.32 3.16 10.89
N LEU A 62 -8.89 2.14 11.63
CA LEU A 62 -9.38 0.78 11.46
C LEU A 62 -10.91 0.73 11.59
N GLY A 63 -11.55 -0.09 10.78
CA GLY A 63 -13.01 -0.23 10.75
C GLY A 63 -13.73 0.93 10.08
N ALA A 64 -13.05 1.91 9.50
CA ALA A 64 -13.72 2.94 8.70
C ALA A 64 -14.37 2.32 7.44
N PRO A 65 -15.49 2.90 6.92
CA PRO A 65 -16.17 2.36 5.74
C PRO A 65 -15.35 2.58 4.47
N VAL A 66 -15.74 1.91 3.38
CA VAL A 66 -15.20 2.19 2.04
C VAL A 66 -15.49 3.63 1.62
N THR A 67 -14.70 4.15 0.67
CA THR A 67 -14.95 5.44 0.04
C THR A 67 -15.96 5.30 -1.11
N ASN A 68 -16.55 6.43 -1.53
CA ASN A 68 -17.40 6.47 -2.71
C ASN A 68 -16.66 6.00 -3.99
N ILE A 69 -15.37 6.32 -4.12
CA ILE A 69 -14.55 5.87 -5.27
C ILE A 69 -14.38 4.35 -5.24
N ALA A 70 -14.13 3.76 -4.07
CA ALA A 70 -14.05 2.31 -3.93
C ALA A 70 -15.39 1.62 -4.29
N LEU A 71 -16.53 2.19 -3.87
CA LEU A 71 -17.85 1.70 -4.23
C LEU A 71 -18.09 1.79 -5.74
N GLU A 72 -17.71 2.90 -6.36
CA GLU A 72 -17.84 3.09 -7.80
C GLU A 72 -16.99 2.08 -8.59
N LYS A 73 -15.73 1.87 -8.19
CA LYS A 73 -14.88 0.86 -8.80
C LYS A 73 -15.45 -0.55 -8.66
N LEU A 74 -15.91 -0.90 -7.47
CA LEU A 74 -16.49 -2.21 -7.21
C LEU A 74 -17.77 -2.43 -8.05
N SER A 75 -18.63 -1.41 -8.17
CA SER A 75 -19.89 -1.50 -8.92
C SER A 75 -19.70 -1.61 -10.44
N LYS A 76 -18.61 -1.04 -10.97
CA LYS A 76 -18.27 -1.03 -12.40
C LYS A 76 -17.26 -2.09 -12.77
N PHE A 77 -16.80 -2.91 -11.82
CA PHE A 77 -15.73 -3.87 -12.05
C PHE A 77 -16.06 -4.84 -13.18
N ASN A 78 -15.17 -4.90 -14.15
CA ASN A 78 -15.12 -5.92 -15.19
C ASN A 78 -13.70 -6.52 -15.20
N ARG A 79 -13.56 -7.83 -15.35
CA ARG A 79 -12.26 -8.56 -15.33
C ARG A 79 -11.25 -8.08 -16.36
N THR A 80 -11.68 -7.37 -17.39
CA THR A 80 -10.81 -6.79 -18.42
C THR A 80 -10.36 -5.37 -18.11
N ASP A 81 -10.87 -4.77 -17.02
CA ASP A 81 -10.59 -3.40 -16.68
C ASP A 81 -9.21 -3.25 -16.01
N GLN A 82 -8.68 -2.04 -16.10
CA GLN A 82 -7.50 -1.65 -15.36
C GLN A 82 -7.78 -1.68 -13.85
N MET A 83 -6.98 -2.47 -13.12
CA MET A 83 -7.15 -2.69 -11.68
C MET A 83 -6.78 -1.48 -10.82
N TRP A 84 -6.06 -0.53 -11.37
CA TRP A 84 -5.57 0.64 -10.64
C TRP A 84 -5.91 1.95 -11.35
N GLU A 85 -5.93 3.03 -10.58
CA GLU A 85 -6.02 4.39 -11.10
C GLU A 85 -5.29 5.37 -10.18
N VAL A 86 -4.85 6.49 -10.77
CA VAL A 86 -4.30 7.64 -10.04
C VAL A 86 -5.18 8.84 -10.36
N TYR A 87 -5.57 9.59 -9.34
CA TYR A 87 -6.44 10.74 -9.46
C TYR A 87 -6.10 11.83 -8.44
N PHE A 88 -6.64 13.03 -8.67
CA PHE A 88 -6.48 14.16 -7.75
C PHE A 88 -7.80 14.45 -7.07
N ASN A 89 -7.79 14.50 -5.74
CA ASN A 89 -8.92 14.93 -4.93
C ASN A 89 -8.67 16.34 -4.41
N THR A 90 -9.31 17.33 -5.04
CA THR A 90 -9.17 18.75 -4.70
C THR A 90 -10.41 19.32 -4.00
N LYS A 91 -11.47 18.52 -3.85
CA LYS A 91 -12.73 18.92 -3.22
C LYS A 91 -12.81 18.64 -1.72
N SER A 92 -11.81 17.97 -1.15
CA SER A 92 -11.69 17.76 0.29
C SER A 92 -11.07 18.98 0.97
N VAL A 93 -11.10 19.01 2.32
CA VAL A 93 -10.46 20.05 3.12
C VAL A 93 -8.97 20.16 2.83
N ARG A 94 -8.32 19.04 2.48
CA ARG A 94 -6.94 18.97 2.01
C ARG A 94 -6.89 18.41 0.59
N PRO A 95 -6.03 18.92 -0.30
CA PRO A 95 -5.84 18.35 -1.62
C PRO A 95 -4.96 17.09 -1.52
N PHE A 96 -5.34 16.03 -2.26
CA PHE A 96 -4.59 14.77 -2.32
C PHE A 96 -4.31 14.37 -3.75
N LYS A 97 -3.12 13.79 -3.97
CA LYS A 97 -2.88 12.85 -5.07
C LYS A 97 -3.18 11.46 -4.54
N SER A 98 -4.15 10.79 -5.12
CA SER A 98 -4.64 9.50 -4.65
C SER A 98 -4.42 8.41 -5.68
N SER A 99 -4.27 7.19 -5.19
CA SER A 99 -4.24 5.98 -6.00
C SER A 99 -5.15 4.94 -5.37
N SER A 100 -5.82 4.14 -6.21
CA SER A 100 -6.65 3.02 -5.77
C SER A 100 -6.34 1.80 -6.64
N THR A 101 -6.05 0.67 -6.01
CA THR A 101 -5.73 -0.60 -6.67
C THR A 101 -6.63 -1.70 -6.14
N LEU A 102 -7.43 -2.31 -7.01
CA LEU A 102 -8.25 -3.48 -6.67
C LEU A 102 -7.38 -4.70 -6.42
N ILE A 103 -7.74 -5.49 -5.42
CA ILE A 103 -7.19 -6.81 -5.16
C ILE A 103 -8.25 -7.82 -5.55
N VAL A 104 -7.88 -8.74 -6.43
CA VAL A 104 -8.75 -9.83 -6.88
C VAL A 104 -8.16 -11.17 -6.46
N ASN A 105 -9.01 -12.13 -6.15
CA ASN A 105 -8.58 -13.49 -5.85
C ASN A 105 -8.32 -14.32 -7.14
N ASN A 106 -7.89 -15.57 -6.98
CA ASN A 106 -7.60 -16.47 -8.09
C ASN A 106 -8.81 -16.73 -9.01
N ALA A 107 -10.03 -16.56 -8.50
CA ALA A 107 -11.26 -16.64 -9.30
C ALA A 107 -11.57 -15.34 -10.06
N GLY A 108 -10.75 -14.29 -9.88
CA GLY A 108 -10.96 -12.96 -10.46
C GLY A 108 -12.08 -12.17 -9.78
N THR A 109 -12.42 -12.48 -8.54
CA THR A 109 -13.40 -11.75 -7.74
C THR A 109 -12.69 -10.64 -6.96
N PRO A 110 -13.17 -9.38 -6.99
CA PRO A 110 -12.60 -8.31 -6.19
C PRO A 110 -12.88 -8.57 -4.71
N ILE A 111 -11.83 -8.69 -3.91
CA ILE A 111 -11.88 -9.02 -2.49
C ILE A 111 -11.48 -7.85 -1.59
N GLY A 112 -10.80 -6.87 -2.14
CA GLY A 112 -10.32 -5.71 -1.40
C GLY A 112 -9.71 -4.65 -2.30
N MET A 113 -9.13 -3.63 -1.67
CA MET A 113 -8.50 -2.50 -2.36
C MET A 113 -7.39 -1.92 -1.50
N ILE A 114 -6.30 -1.54 -2.14
CA ILE A 114 -5.28 -0.67 -1.55
C ILE A 114 -5.50 0.74 -2.07
N CYS A 115 -5.58 1.71 -1.14
CA CYS A 115 -5.64 3.12 -1.45
C CYS A 115 -4.41 3.83 -0.88
N MET A 116 -3.86 4.78 -1.62
CA MET A 116 -2.82 5.69 -1.16
C MET A 116 -3.29 7.13 -1.32
N ASN A 117 -3.08 7.95 -0.30
CA ASN A 117 -3.45 9.36 -0.29
C ASN A 117 -2.23 10.19 0.10
N PHE A 118 -1.65 10.86 -0.87
CA PHE A 118 -0.50 11.73 -0.66
C PHE A 118 -0.99 13.18 -0.51
N ALA A 119 -0.74 13.79 0.65
CA ALA A 119 -1.17 15.15 0.94
C ALA A 119 -0.33 16.17 0.15
N LEU A 120 -1.01 17.01 -0.65
CA LEU A 120 -0.35 18.01 -1.52
C LEU A 120 -0.09 19.35 -0.82
N ASP A 121 -0.58 19.51 0.40
CA ASP A 121 -0.38 20.70 1.24
C ASP A 121 0.81 20.58 2.19
N MET A 122 1.63 19.50 2.04
CA MET A 122 2.81 19.36 2.87
C MET A 122 3.88 20.41 2.54
N PRO A 123 4.65 20.85 3.53
CA PRO A 123 5.80 21.72 3.29
C PRO A 123 6.86 21.02 2.42
N LEU A 124 7.41 21.73 1.43
CA LEU A 124 8.40 21.16 0.52
C LEU A 124 9.65 20.64 1.23
N ASN A 125 10.10 21.31 2.29
CA ASN A 125 11.22 20.85 3.11
C ASN A 125 10.92 19.51 3.79
N ALA A 126 9.69 19.27 4.28
CA ALA A 126 9.31 18.00 4.88
C ALA A 126 9.33 16.86 3.85
N LEU A 127 8.97 17.12 2.60
CA LEU A 127 9.12 16.17 1.51
C LEU A 127 10.60 15.84 1.25
N ILE A 128 11.45 16.87 1.15
CA ILE A 128 12.88 16.68 0.92
C ILE A 128 13.48 15.88 2.09
N ASP A 129 13.18 16.23 3.33
CA ASP A 129 13.70 15.57 4.52
C ASP A 129 13.31 14.09 4.56
N SER A 130 12.09 13.73 4.16
CA SER A 130 11.62 12.34 4.12
C SER A 130 12.41 11.46 3.12
N PHE A 131 13.00 12.05 2.09
CA PHE A 131 13.79 11.35 1.07
C PHE A 131 15.32 11.50 1.26
N THR A 132 15.76 12.38 2.13
CA THR A 132 17.20 12.68 2.35
C THR A 132 17.69 12.32 3.74
N ASP A 133 16.87 11.69 4.59
CA ASP A 133 17.29 11.25 5.91
C ASP A 133 18.41 10.20 5.80
N THR A 134 19.59 10.58 6.26
CA THR A 134 20.81 9.77 6.20
C THR A 134 21.09 8.98 7.48
N ASN A 135 20.16 8.94 8.43
CA ASN A 135 20.36 8.24 9.71
C ASN A 135 20.50 6.71 9.57
N ASN A 136 20.16 6.15 8.41
CA ASN A 136 20.17 4.71 8.14
C ASN A 136 20.98 4.35 6.89
N LEU A 137 22.19 4.85 6.79
CA LEU A 137 23.08 4.54 5.65
C LEU A 137 23.42 3.06 5.61
N LYS A 138 23.14 2.41 4.48
CA LYS A 138 23.55 1.06 4.14
C LYS A 138 24.32 1.06 2.84
N HIS A 139 25.37 0.24 2.76
CA HIS A 139 26.06 -0.01 1.49
C HIS A 139 25.38 -1.18 0.77
N GLU A 140 24.70 -0.88 -0.33
CA GLU A 140 24.11 -1.88 -1.22
C GLU A 140 24.92 -1.96 -2.51
N ASN A 141 25.22 -3.18 -2.96
CA ASN A 141 25.95 -3.42 -4.21
C ASN A 141 24.98 -3.95 -5.27
N PHE A 142 24.75 -3.15 -6.31
CA PHE A 142 23.88 -3.49 -7.45
C PHE A 142 24.61 -4.27 -8.55
N SER A 143 25.52 -5.20 -8.18
CA SER A 143 26.21 -6.05 -9.13
C SER A 143 25.23 -6.94 -9.88
N GLN A 144 25.45 -7.13 -11.18
CA GLN A 144 24.70 -8.08 -12.01
C GLN A 144 25.29 -9.51 -11.90
N ASP A 145 26.46 -9.70 -11.27
CA ASP A 145 27.12 -10.98 -11.09
C ASP A 145 26.99 -11.46 -9.65
N VAL A 146 26.14 -12.47 -9.44
CA VAL A 146 25.89 -13.10 -8.13
C VAL A 146 27.17 -13.74 -7.57
N ASN A 147 28.05 -14.31 -8.40
CA ASN A 147 29.28 -14.95 -7.95
C ASN A 147 30.23 -13.92 -7.33
N ASN A 148 30.35 -12.74 -7.94
CA ASN A 148 31.11 -11.62 -7.37
C ASN A 148 30.53 -11.16 -6.03
N LEU A 149 29.19 -11.10 -5.90
CA LEU A 149 28.56 -10.74 -4.62
C LEU A 149 28.85 -11.78 -3.53
N VAL A 150 28.75 -13.07 -3.86
CA VAL A 150 29.02 -14.15 -2.92
C VAL A 150 30.48 -14.13 -2.46
N GLN A 151 31.44 -14.05 -3.39
CA GLN A 151 32.88 -14.05 -3.09
C GLN A 151 33.31 -12.82 -2.27
N ASN A 152 32.83 -11.65 -2.65
CA ASN A 152 33.29 -10.40 -2.04
C ASN A 152 32.60 -10.05 -0.72
N HIS A 153 31.36 -10.52 -0.50
CA HIS A 153 30.56 -10.10 0.64
C HIS A 153 30.17 -11.24 1.60
N LEU A 154 29.86 -12.43 1.12
CA LEU A 154 29.38 -13.52 1.98
C LEU A 154 30.53 -14.43 2.49
N GLU A 155 31.55 -14.73 1.69
CA GLU A 155 32.68 -15.57 2.13
C GLU A 155 33.51 -14.94 3.26
N PRO A 156 33.85 -13.64 3.25
CA PRO A 156 34.52 -12.99 4.36
C PRO A 156 33.72 -13.04 5.67
N ILE A 157 32.38 -13.00 5.61
CA ILE A 157 31.51 -13.09 6.78
C ILE A 157 31.54 -14.51 7.35
N LYS A 158 31.48 -15.54 6.50
CA LYS A 158 31.60 -16.94 6.94
C LYS A 158 32.91 -17.22 7.64
N LYS A 159 34.04 -16.71 7.14
CA LYS A 159 35.36 -16.85 7.76
C LYS A 159 35.47 -16.15 9.13
N ARG A 160 34.71 -15.07 9.38
CA ARG A 160 34.65 -14.39 10.66
C ARG A 160 33.80 -15.10 11.71
N VAL A 161 32.79 -15.84 11.29
CA VAL A 161 31.81 -16.47 12.19
C VAL A 161 32.19 -17.91 12.53
N TYR A 162 32.91 -18.60 11.63
CA TYR A 162 33.26 -20.03 11.75
C TYR A 162 34.75 -20.33 11.70
N GLY A 163 35.62 -19.34 11.67
CA GLY A 163 37.07 -19.44 11.81
C GLY A 163 37.53 -18.97 13.16
#